data_460c191a101c2e624e59161ca082fa9b
#
_entry.id   460c191a101c2e624e59161ca082fa9b
#
_cell.length_a   1.000
_cell.length_b   1.000
_cell.length_c   1.000
_cell.angle_alpha   90.00
_cell.angle_beta   90.00
_cell.angle_gamma   90.00
#
_symmetry.space_group_name_H-M   'P 1'
#
loop_
_entity.id
_entity.type
_entity.pdbx_description
1 polymer ?
#
loop_
_entity_poly.entity_id
_entity_poly.type
_entity_poly.pdbx_seq_one_letter_code
_entity_poly.pdbx_strand_id
1 'polypeptide(L)'
;MPGAGSLKALNYLYNAAPRDGTAIATFARGIVFEPLLGHTEGTQFDAARLNWIGSISNEVGVCGLMRTSGIATWADMRTKPFKIGASGTGADSDIFPIVLRNLFHLPMKLVAGYQGGAEMVLAMERREIDGRCGWSWTSLISRDKALYATGQIVVTLQIALARHEDLPDVPLVTDLVDDPRKLAALKLIVSRQNIARPFAAPPGVPAERVAALRRAFDDTMRDPDFLAEAAQLALEVRPASGAQVQALFDEITAAPPDVVSMAAEMIRETR
;
A
#
# COMPACT_ATOMS: atom_id res chain seq x y z
N MET A 1 15.07 -12.27 2.55
CA MET A 1 16.02 -11.33 3.21
C MET A 1 15.20 -10.32 4.02
N PRO A 2 14.96 -10.58 5.31
CA PRO A 2 14.22 -9.66 6.17
C PRO A 2 15.07 -8.44 6.54
N GLY A 3 14.39 -7.33 6.88
CA GLY A 3 14.99 -6.14 7.47
C GLY A 3 14.72 -4.84 6.73
N ALA A 4 14.58 -3.76 7.49
CA ALA A 4 14.37 -2.38 7.05
C ALA A 4 13.26 -2.24 5.99
N GLY A 5 12.06 -2.80 6.24
CA GLY A 5 10.91 -2.67 5.35
C GLY A 5 11.15 -3.13 3.90
N SER A 6 11.98 -4.17 3.68
CA SER A 6 12.45 -4.69 2.39
C SER A 6 13.62 -3.91 1.76
N LEU A 7 14.12 -2.83 2.36
CA LEU A 7 15.23 -2.02 1.80
C LEU A 7 16.48 -2.88 1.53
N LYS A 8 16.83 -3.78 2.48
CA LYS A 8 17.98 -4.69 2.31
C LYS A 8 17.81 -5.63 1.11
N ALA A 9 16.61 -6.17 0.92
CA ALA A 9 16.33 -7.08 -0.18
C ALA A 9 16.41 -6.37 -1.53
N LEU A 10 15.87 -5.15 -1.60
CA LEU A 10 15.85 -4.40 -2.85
C LEU A 10 17.24 -3.84 -3.21
N ASN A 11 18.01 -3.35 -2.23
CA ASN A 11 19.40 -2.98 -2.46
C ASN A 11 20.26 -4.17 -2.95
N TYR A 12 20.05 -5.36 -2.38
CA TYR A 12 20.72 -6.57 -2.84
C TYR A 12 20.31 -6.93 -4.27
N LEU A 13 18.99 -6.95 -4.55
CA LEU A 13 18.47 -7.25 -5.88
C LEU A 13 19.10 -6.33 -6.93
N TYR A 14 19.14 -5.04 -6.64
CA TYR A 14 19.61 -4.02 -7.58
C TYR A 14 21.12 -4.08 -7.84
N ASN A 15 21.94 -4.27 -6.78
CA ASN A 15 23.38 -4.09 -6.86
C ASN A 15 24.18 -5.39 -6.95
N ALA A 16 23.68 -6.49 -6.35
CA ALA A 16 24.46 -7.69 -6.13
C ALA A 16 23.85 -8.99 -6.70
N ALA A 17 22.54 -9.01 -7.02
CA ALA A 17 21.90 -10.20 -7.53
C ALA A 17 22.40 -10.56 -8.96
N PRO A 18 22.42 -11.86 -9.32
CA PRO A 18 22.70 -12.28 -10.70
C PRO A 18 21.79 -11.61 -11.71
N ARG A 19 22.36 -11.22 -12.85
CA ARG A 19 21.65 -10.53 -13.94
C ARG A 19 21.35 -11.44 -15.13
N ASP A 20 21.30 -12.73 -14.89
CA ASP A 20 21.03 -13.76 -15.90
C ASP A 20 19.55 -14.21 -15.96
N GLY A 21 18.67 -13.61 -15.12
CA GLY A 21 17.26 -13.96 -15.01
C GLY A 21 16.94 -15.02 -13.97
N THR A 22 17.93 -15.51 -13.20
CA THR A 22 17.70 -16.49 -12.12
C THR A 22 17.29 -15.84 -10.79
N ALA A 23 17.46 -14.51 -10.66
CA ALA A 23 17.09 -13.75 -9.48
C ALA A 23 15.86 -12.88 -9.73
N ILE A 24 14.82 -13.10 -8.92
CA ILE A 24 13.65 -12.23 -8.81
C ILE A 24 13.38 -11.95 -7.34
N ALA A 25 12.74 -10.85 -7.02
CA ALA A 25 12.31 -10.55 -5.66
C ALA A 25 10.91 -9.96 -5.62
N THR A 26 10.21 -10.23 -4.51
CA THR A 26 9.05 -9.48 -4.06
C THR A 26 9.43 -8.68 -2.81
N PHE A 27 8.83 -7.52 -2.63
CA PHE A 27 9.18 -6.58 -1.55
C PHE A 27 7.97 -5.71 -1.19
N ALA A 28 8.08 -4.99 -0.08
CA ALA A 28 7.04 -4.06 0.35
C ALA A 28 6.84 -2.96 -0.69
N ARG A 29 5.59 -2.79 -1.17
CA ARG A 29 5.23 -1.86 -2.24
C ARG A 29 5.65 -0.41 -2.00
N GLY A 30 5.62 0.05 -0.74
CA GLY A 30 5.97 1.43 -0.40
C GLY A 30 7.42 1.79 -0.65
N ILE A 31 8.35 0.83 -0.50
CA ILE A 31 9.79 1.10 -0.52
C ILE A 31 10.30 1.74 -1.82
N VAL A 32 9.67 1.42 -2.95
CA VAL A 32 10.07 1.93 -4.26
C VAL A 32 9.62 3.38 -4.51
N PHE A 33 8.70 3.89 -3.69
CA PHE A 33 8.22 5.28 -3.74
C PHE A 33 8.98 6.20 -2.78
N GLU A 34 9.66 5.64 -1.76
CA GLU A 34 10.35 6.43 -0.74
C GLU A 34 11.38 7.42 -1.31
N PRO A 35 12.23 7.03 -2.30
CA PRO A 35 13.18 7.99 -2.89
C PRO A 35 12.51 9.15 -3.61
N LEU A 36 11.38 8.91 -4.27
CA LEU A 36 10.62 9.95 -4.97
C LEU A 36 10.03 10.97 -3.98
N LEU A 37 9.65 10.51 -2.79
CA LEU A 37 9.06 11.34 -1.73
C LEU A 37 10.11 11.96 -0.79
N GLY A 38 11.40 11.86 -1.14
CA GLY A 38 12.49 12.49 -0.40
C GLY A 38 13.11 11.62 0.71
N HIS A 39 12.63 10.41 0.90
CA HIS A 39 13.19 9.46 1.87
C HIS A 39 14.27 8.60 1.19
N THR A 40 15.47 9.12 1.09
CA THR A 40 16.59 8.47 0.38
C THR A 40 17.57 7.74 1.30
N GLU A 41 17.42 7.82 2.62
CA GLU A 41 18.35 7.24 3.57
C GLU A 41 18.46 5.72 3.39
N GLY A 42 19.70 5.25 3.15
CA GLY A 42 20.00 3.85 2.90
C GLY A 42 19.54 3.29 1.57
N THR A 43 18.90 4.07 0.70
CA THR A 43 18.46 3.66 -0.62
C THR A 43 19.64 3.60 -1.59
N GLN A 44 19.83 2.42 -2.22
CA GLN A 44 20.91 2.16 -3.18
C GLN A 44 20.33 1.55 -4.48
N PHE A 45 19.13 1.90 -4.84
CA PHE A 45 18.44 1.43 -6.05
C PHE A 45 17.72 2.58 -6.75
N ASP A 46 17.45 2.39 -8.02
CA ASP A 46 16.55 3.20 -8.83
C ASP A 46 15.39 2.31 -9.31
N ALA A 47 14.20 2.60 -8.81
CA ALA A 47 13.01 1.80 -9.10
C ALA A 47 12.61 1.84 -10.58
N ALA A 48 12.90 2.95 -11.29
CA ALA A 48 12.64 3.07 -12.72
C ALA A 48 13.49 2.13 -13.57
N ARG A 49 14.63 1.67 -13.05
CA ARG A 49 15.56 0.77 -13.75
C ARG A 49 15.37 -0.70 -13.45
N LEU A 50 14.47 -1.05 -12.52
CA LEU A 50 14.11 -2.44 -12.27
C LEU A 50 13.39 -3.05 -13.47
N ASN A 51 13.58 -4.34 -13.67
CA ASN A 51 12.79 -5.09 -14.63
C ASN A 51 11.52 -5.59 -13.96
N TRP A 52 10.44 -4.83 -14.05
CA TRP A 52 9.15 -5.20 -13.46
C TRP A 52 8.58 -6.44 -14.16
N ILE A 53 8.30 -7.48 -13.36
CA ILE A 53 7.74 -8.75 -13.83
C ILE A 53 6.21 -8.72 -13.76
N GLY A 54 5.66 -8.20 -12.68
CA GLY A 54 4.23 -8.03 -12.46
C GLY A 54 3.91 -7.74 -11.01
N SER A 55 2.62 -7.67 -10.70
CA SER A 55 2.09 -7.65 -9.34
C SER A 55 0.91 -8.60 -9.24
N ILE A 56 0.85 -9.47 -8.21
CA ILE A 56 -0.23 -10.46 -8.06
C ILE A 56 -1.60 -9.80 -7.82
N SER A 57 -1.61 -8.65 -7.14
CA SER A 57 -2.86 -7.96 -6.81
C SER A 57 -2.67 -6.45 -6.82
N ASN A 58 -3.76 -5.76 -7.02
CA ASN A 58 -3.96 -4.42 -6.50
C ASN A 58 -4.59 -4.52 -5.09
N GLU A 59 -4.61 -3.44 -4.35
CA GLU A 59 -5.12 -3.43 -2.99
C GLU A 59 -5.98 -2.20 -2.76
N VAL A 60 -7.02 -2.35 -1.92
CA VAL A 60 -7.74 -1.23 -1.35
C VAL A 60 -7.37 -1.15 0.12
N GLY A 61 -6.74 -0.04 0.51
CA GLY A 61 -6.56 0.29 1.91
C GLY A 61 -7.86 0.82 2.50
N VAL A 62 -8.15 0.46 3.74
CA VAL A 62 -9.31 1.01 4.44
C VAL A 62 -8.91 1.63 5.77
N CYS A 63 -9.74 2.56 6.26
CA CYS A 63 -9.76 2.92 7.67
C CYS A 63 -10.85 2.09 8.35
N GLY A 64 -10.43 1.16 9.21
CA GLY A 64 -11.29 0.34 10.05
C GLY A 64 -11.18 0.77 11.50
N LEU A 65 -12.32 1.11 12.12
CA LEU A 65 -12.41 1.53 13.51
C LEU A 65 -13.32 0.61 14.31
N MET A 66 -12.98 0.41 15.57
CA MET A 66 -13.86 -0.31 16.49
C MET A 66 -15.17 0.45 16.69
N ARG A 67 -16.29 -0.22 16.60
CA ARG A 67 -17.61 0.40 16.85
C ARG A 67 -17.70 1.05 18.23
N THR A 68 -16.96 0.52 19.19
CA THR A 68 -16.88 1.05 20.56
C THR A 68 -16.18 2.40 20.67
N SER A 69 -15.47 2.84 19.62
CA SER A 69 -14.85 4.18 19.57
C SER A 69 -15.88 5.31 19.39
N GLY A 70 -17.09 4.97 18.92
CA GLY A 70 -18.11 5.96 18.55
C GLY A 70 -17.84 6.67 17.21
N ILE A 71 -16.84 6.20 16.45
CA ILE A 71 -16.52 6.66 15.09
C ILE A 71 -17.09 5.64 14.10
N ALA A 72 -18.12 6.01 13.37
CA ALA A 72 -18.81 5.11 12.44
C ALA A 72 -18.84 5.64 10.98
N THR A 73 -18.53 6.90 10.78
CA THR A 73 -18.60 7.57 9.49
C THR A 73 -17.38 8.44 9.22
N TRP A 74 -17.19 8.84 7.97
CA TRP A 74 -16.23 9.88 7.61
C TRP A 74 -16.48 11.21 8.35
N ALA A 75 -17.74 11.58 8.53
CA ALA A 75 -18.12 12.79 9.27
C ALA A 75 -17.69 12.73 10.76
N ASP A 76 -17.79 11.56 11.38
CA ASP A 76 -17.28 11.34 12.73
C ASP A 76 -15.76 11.49 12.78
N MET A 77 -15.03 10.92 11.80
CA MET A 77 -13.57 11.04 11.72
C MET A 77 -13.11 12.50 11.63
N ARG A 78 -13.91 13.37 11.01
CA ARG A 78 -13.59 14.80 10.89
C ARG A 78 -13.78 15.60 12.16
N THR A 79 -14.62 15.13 13.05
CA THR A 79 -15.11 15.95 14.18
C THR A 79 -14.77 15.40 15.57
N LYS A 80 -14.59 14.09 15.68
CA LYS A 80 -14.35 13.42 16.97
C LYS A 80 -12.87 13.01 17.10
N PRO A 81 -12.25 13.19 18.27
CA PRO A 81 -10.88 12.72 18.51
C PRO A 81 -10.81 11.19 18.53
N PHE A 82 -9.77 10.61 17.94
CA PHE A 82 -9.53 9.17 17.91
C PHE A 82 -8.05 8.81 17.78
N LYS A 83 -7.70 7.56 18.09
CA LYS A 83 -6.34 7.03 18.06
C LYS A 83 -6.23 5.97 16.96
N ILE A 84 -5.21 6.08 16.12
CA ILE A 84 -4.90 5.12 15.04
C ILE A 84 -3.54 4.48 15.31
N GLY A 85 -3.49 3.14 15.20
CA GLY A 85 -2.25 2.39 15.32
C GLY A 85 -1.39 2.46 14.07
N ALA A 86 -0.07 2.50 14.27
CA ALA A 86 0.94 2.55 13.23
C ALA A 86 2.11 1.60 13.51
N SER A 87 2.72 1.02 12.48
CA SER A 87 3.75 -0.01 12.63
C SER A 87 5.18 0.49 12.41
N GLY A 88 5.37 1.58 11.69
CA GLY A 88 6.71 2.14 11.42
C GLY A 88 6.81 2.85 10.07
N THR A 89 7.82 3.66 9.93
CA THR A 89 8.06 4.56 8.80
C THR A 89 7.98 3.83 7.45
N GLY A 90 7.26 4.41 6.50
CA GLY A 90 7.08 3.88 5.14
C GLY A 90 5.99 2.83 5.00
N ALA A 91 5.45 2.28 6.10
CA ALA A 91 4.32 1.38 6.06
C ALA A 91 3.03 2.12 5.72
N ASP A 92 2.09 1.44 5.05
CA ASP A 92 0.78 2.04 4.75
C ASP A 92 0.02 2.45 6.02
N SER A 93 0.23 1.72 7.12
CA SER A 93 -0.34 2.05 8.44
C SER A 93 0.23 3.34 9.06
N ASP A 94 1.33 3.86 8.54
CA ASP A 94 1.90 5.16 8.94
C ASP A 94 1.58 6.23 7.91
N ILE A 95 1.89 5.95 6.65
CA ILE A 95 1.77 6.93 5.55
C ILE A 95 0.32 7.41 5.40
N PHE A 96 -0.64 6.50 5.31
CA PHE A 96 -2.02 6.91 5.07
C PHE A 96 -2.66 7.68 6.22
N PRO A 97 -2.51 7.29 7.52
CA PRO A 97 -2.98 8.12 8.61
C PRO A 97 -2.35 9.52 8.61
N ILE A 98 -1.03 9.63 8.35
CA ILE A 98 -0.34 10.92 8.29
C ILE A 98 -0.93 11.78 7.17
N VAL A 99 -1.08 11.20 5.95
CA VAL A 99 -1.70 11.90 4.81
C VAL A 99 -3.11 12.36 5.15
N LEU A 100 -3.94 11.49 5.71
CA LEU A 100 -5.32 11.84 6.07
C LEU A 100 -5.38 12.95 7.12
N ARG A 101 -4.53 12.87 8.16
CA ARG A 101 -4.43 13.91 9.19
C ARG A 101 -4.01 15.24 8.59
N ASN A 102 -2.97 15.25 7.75
CA ASN A 102 -2.43 16.49 7.18
C ASN A 102 -3.37 17.11 6.14
N LEU A 103 -3.97 16.27 5.27
CA LEU A 103 -4.83 16.74 4.19
C LEU A 103 -6.20 17.23 4.67
N PHE A 104 -6.80 16.53 5.63
CA PHE A 104 -8.16 16.81 6.11
C PHE A 104 -8.20 17.40 7.53
N HIS A 105 -7.05 17.66 8.16
CA HIS A 105 -6.94 18.18 9.52
C HIS A 105 -7.72 17.34 10.54
N LEU A 106 -7.61 16.01 10.41
CA LEU A 106 -8.35 15.10 11.29
C LEU A 106 -7.86 15.21 12.74
N PRO A 107 -8.76 15.19 13.74
CA PRO A 107 -8.39 15.17 15.15
C PRO A 107 -7.90 13.77 15.59
N MET A 108 -6.92 13.25 14.85
CA MET A 108 -6.37 11.91 14.96
C MET A 108 -5.02 11.92 15.64
N LYS A 109 -4.86 11.04 16.63
CA LYS A 109 -3.56 10.74 17.26
C LYS A 109 -3.01 9.44 16.71
N LEU A 110 -1.80 9.50 16.13
CA LEU A 110 -1.07 8.32 15.71
C LEU A 110 -0.34 7.70 16.92
N VAL A 111 -0.48 6.38 17.09
CA VAL A 111 0.21 5.59 18.11
C VAL A 111 1.10 4.59 17.38
N ALA A 112 2.39 4.89 17.33
CA ALA A 112 3.39 4.09 16.62
C ALA A 112 4.03 3.02 17.53
N GLY A 113 4.76 2.09 16.91
CA GLY A 113 5.57 1.08 17.60
C GLY A 113 5.01 -0.33 17.57
N TYR A 114 3.87 -0.54 16.94
CA TYR A 114 3.33 -1.90 16.74
C TYR A 114 4.14 -2.67 15.71
N GLN A 115 4.40 -3.97 15.95
CA GLN A 115 5.18 -4.82 15.04
C GLN A 115 4.44 -5.14 13.74
N GLY A 116 3.09 -4.95 13.71
CA GLY A 116 2.28 -5.18 12.52
C GLY A 116 0.78 -5.23 12.81
N GLY A 117 0.02 -5.61 11.78
CA GLY A 117 -1.44 -5.57 11.81
C GLY A 117 -2.08 -6.40 12.92
N ALA A 118 -1.54 -7.58 13.22
CA ALA A 118 -2.10 -8.45 14.26
C ALA A 118 -2.00 -7.82 15.67
N GLU A 119 -0.87 -7.20 15.98
CA GLU A 119 -0.69 -6.50 17.26
C GLU A 119 -1.61 -5.28 17.38
N MET A 120 -1.78 -4.54 16.27
CA MET A 120 -2.75 -3.43 16.23
C MET A 120 -4.19 -3.92 16.48
N VAL A 121 -4.60 -5.06 15.93
CA VAL A 121 -5.93 -5.64 16.19
C VAL A 121 -6.10 -5.97 17.68
N LEU A 122 -5.10 -6.58 18.30
CA LEU A 122 -5.13 -6.85 19.75
C LEU A 122 -5.22 -5.55 20.58
N ALA A 123 -4.50 -4.51 20.18
CA ALA A 123 -4.56 -3.19 20.83
C ALA A 123 -5.95 -2.53 20.66
N MET A 124 -6.60 -2.72 19.51
CA MET A 124 -7.98 -2.28 19.28
C MET A 124 -8.95 -3.00 20.19
N GLU A 125 -8.85 -4.31 20.35
CA GLU A 125 -9.69 -5.11 21.26
C GLU A 125 -9.51 -4.69 22.73
N ARG A 126 -8.27 -4.30 23.10
CA ARG A 126 -7.93 -3.76 24.43
C ARG A 126 -8.29 -2.29 24.62
N ARG A 127 -8.81 -1.62 23.57
CA ARG A 127 -9.14 -0.18 23.57
C ARG A 127 -7.93 0.74 23.80
N GLU A 128 -6.74 0.30 23.47
CA GLU A 128 -5.52 1.12 23.51
C GLU A 128 -5.52 2.11 22.33
N ILE A 129 -6.01 1.64 21.17
CA ILE A 129 -6.27 2.42 19.95
C ILE A 129 -7.70 2.17 19.47
N ASP A 130 -8.23 3.10 18.70
CA ASP A 130 -9.61 3.04 18.19
C ASP A 130 -9.71 2.32 16.85
N GLY A 131 -8.62 2.27 16.08
CA GLY A 131 -8.61 1.66 14.77
C GLY A 131 -7.25 1.72 14.07
N ARG A 132 -7.28 1.40 12.78
CA ARG A 132 -6.12 1.53 11.89
C ARG A 132 -6.57 1.99 10.50
N CYS A 133 -5.75 2.82 9.86
CA CYS A 133 -5.86 3.18 8.45
C CYS A 133 -4.73 2.51 7.66
N GLY A 134 -4.88 2.36 6.34
CA GLY A 134 -3.96 1.55 5.55
C GLY A 134 -4.10 0.04 5.84
N TRP A 135 -5.23 -0.36 6.36
CA TRP A 135 -5.57 -1.78 6.52
C TRP A 135 -5.99 -2.33 5.17
N SER A 136 -5.32 -3.39 4.71
CA SER A 136 -5.70 -4.10 3.50
C SER A 136 -7.13 -4.64 3.64
N TRP A 137 -8.01 -4.32 2.70
CA TRP A 137 -9.37 -4.85 2.66
C TRP A 137 -9.36 -6.37 2.63
N THR A 138 -8.54 -6.95 1.75
CA THR A 138 -8.36 -8.40 1.67
C THR A 138 -7.96 -9.01 3.02
N SER A 139 -7.05 -8.38 3.77
CA SER A 139 -6.68 -8.87 5.10
C SER A 139 -7.80 -8.76 6.11
N LEU A 140 -8.63 -7.73 6.04
CA LEU A 140 -9.78 -7.55 6.93
C LEU A 140 -10.83 -8.63 6.72
N ILE A 141 -11.18 -8.92 5.46
CA ILE A 141 -12.22 -9.92 5.13
C ILE A 141 -11.74 -11.37 5.16
N SER A 142 -10.42 -11.62 5.18
CA SER A 142 -9.86 -12.97 5.30
C SER A 142 -9.44 -13.29 6.74
N ARG A 143 -8.39 -12.64 7.22
CA ARG A 143 -7.79 -12.94 8.53
C ARG A 143 -8.61 -12.40 9.70
N ASP A 144 -9.15 -11.19 9.57
CA ASP A 144 -9.84 -10.50 10.65
C ASP A 144 -11.38 -10.51 10.42
N LYS A 145 -11.84 -11.45 9.59
CA LYS A 145 -13.23 -11.61 9.12
C LYS A 145 -14.28 -11.58 10.26
N ALA A 146 -13.99 -12.22 11.39
CA ALA A 146 -14.92 -12.30 12.50
C ALA A 146 -15.29 -10.93 13.05
N LEU A 147 -14.30 -10.03 13.20
CA LEU A 147 -14.52 -8.67 13.72
C LEU A 147 -15.37 -7.83 12.75
N TYR A 148 -15.14 -7.99 11.44
CA TYR A 148 -15.93 -7.28 10.43
C TYR A 148 -17.35 -7.85 10.31
N ALA A 149 -17.49 -9.17 10.18
CA ALA A 149 -18.79 -9.84 10.00
C ALA A 149 -19.75 -9.65 11.19
N THR A 150 -19.22 -9.53 12.40
CA THR A 150 -20.02 -9.25 13.62
C THR A 150 -20.29 -7.74 13.81
N GLY A 151 -19.82 -6.88 12.90
CA GLY A 151 -20.00 -5.44 12.97
C GLY A 151 -19.20 -4.77 14.10
N GLN A 152 -18.20 -5.43 14.67
CA GLN A 152 -17.31 -4.82 15.66
C GLN A 152 -16.37 -3.79 15.01
N ILE A 153 -15.96 -4.04 13.75
CA ILE A 153 -15.22 -3.09 12.92
C ILE A 153 -16.18 -2.39 11.96
N VAL A 154 -16.04 -1.08 11.86
CA VAL A 154 -16.72 -0.23 10.88
C VAL A 154 -15.67 0.30 9.91
N VAL A 155 -15.87 0.11 8.61
CA VAL A 155 -15.04 0.71 7.56
C VAL A 155 -15.59 2.09 7.24
N THR A 156 -14.80 3.12 7.45
CA THR A 156 -15.22 4.52 7.34
C THR A 156 -14.68 5.24 6.12
N LEU A 157 -13.61 4.70 5.49
CA LEU A 157 -12.94 5.30 4.34
C LEU A 157 -12.22 4.23 3.52
N GLN A 158 -12.26 4.37 2.21
CA GLN A 158 -11.43 3.63 1.26
C GLN A 158 -10.23 4.50 0.82
N ILE A 159 -9.04 3.91 0.78
CA ILE A 159 -7.80 4.54 0.35
C ILE A 159 -7.30 3.79 -0.88
N ALA A 160 -7.76 4.21 -2.05
CA ALA A 160 -7.48 3.60 -3.34
C ALA A 160 -7.66 4.63 -4.46
N LEU A 161 -7.32 4.29 -5.70
CA LEU A 161 -7.61 5.10 -6.89
C LEU A 161 -9.03 4.86 -7.43
N ALA A 162 -9.64 3.72 -7.10
CA ALA A 162 -11.00 3.36 -7.49
C ALA A 162 -11.72 2.67 -6.32
N ARG A 163 -13.06 2.76 -6.29
CA ARG A 163 -13.89 2.09 -5.30
C ARG A 163 -13.78 0.57 -5.43
N HIS A 164 -13.81 -0.10 -4.28
CA HIS A 164 -14.01 -1.54 -4.22
C HIS A 164 -15.49 -1.88 -4.39
N GLU A 165 -15.80 -2.92 -5.16
CA GLU A 165 -17.16 -3.38 -5.43
C GLU A 165 -17.95 -3.78 -4.17
N ASP A 166 -17.27 -4.35 -3.16
CA ASP A 166 -17.87 -4.72 -1.87
C ASP A 166 -18.12 -3.52 -0.94
N LEU A 167 -17.63 -2.33 -1.30
CA LEU A 167 -17.68 -1.13 -0.46
C LEU A 167 -18.36 0.07 -1.18
N PRO A 168 -19.51 -0.13 -1.84
CA PRO A 168 -20.11 0.92 -2.68
C PRO A 168 -20.47 2.18 -1.90
N ASP A 169 -20.87 2.04 -0.64
CA ASP A 169 -21.35 3.14 0.21
C ASP A 169 -20.22 3.77 1.08
N VAL A 170 -19.02 3.18 1.09
CA VAL A 170 -17.89 3.73 1.85
C VAL A 170 -17.20 4.81 1.00
N PRO A 171 -16.98 6.02 1.54
CA PRO A 171 -16.31 7.10 0.81
C PRO A 171 -14.94 6.68 0.29
N LEU A 172 -14.60 7.11 -0.93
CA LEU A 172 -13.28 6.97 -1.50
C LEU A 172 -12.48 8.25 -1.25
N VAL A 173 -11.26 8.13 -0.79
CA VAL A 173 -10.42 9.27 -0.37
C VAL A 173 -10.21 10.29 -1.48
N THR A 174 -10.11 9.86 -2.74
CA THR A 174 -9.94 10.75 -3.89
C THR A 174 -11.16 11.59 -4.21
N ASP A 175 -12.37 11.13 -3.84
CA ASP A 175 -13.62 11.86 -4.06
C ASP A 175 -13.83 12.98 -3.02
N LEU A 176 -13.00 13.03 -1.99
CA LEU A 176 -13.09 13.99 -0.89
C LEU A 176 -12.16 15.20 -1.05
N VAL A 177 -11.44 15.29 -2.17
CA VAL A 177 -10.43 16.32 -2.43
C VAL A 177 -10.83 17.15 -3.65
N ASP A 178 -11.23 18.39 -3.41
CA ASP A 178 -11.66 19.32 -4.46
C ASP A 178 -10.49 20.03 -5.16
N ASP A 179 -9.38 20.25 -4.46
CA ASP A 179 -8.19 20.93 -5.02
C ASP A 179 -7.46 19.98 -6.00
N PRO A 180 -7.36 20.32 -7.30
CA PRO A 180 -6.74 19.45 -8.29
C PRO A 180 -5.27 19.09 -8.02
N ARG A 181 -4.49 20.02 -7.40
CA ARG A 181 -3.08 19.78 -7.07
C ARG A 181 -2.97 18.82 -5.90
N LYS A 182 -3.77 19.02 -4.86
CA LYS A 182 -3.84 18.09 -3.72
C LYS A 182 -4.32 16.72 -4.16
N LEU A 183 -5.29 16.66 -5.07
CA LEU A 183 -5.77 15.41 -5.64
C LEU A 183 -4.67 14.69 -6.43
N ALA A 184 -3.89 15.41 -7.24
CA ALA A 184 -2.77 14.83 -7.99
C ALA A 184 -1.69 14.27 -7.03
N ALA A 185 -1.33 15.01 -5.98
CA ALA A 185 -0.39 14.57 -4.96
C ALA A 185 -0.92 13.35 -4.18
N LEU A 186 -2.20 13.34 -3.81
CA LEU A 186 -2.84 12.21 -3.16
C LEU A 186 -2.85 10.97 -4.06
N LYS A 187 -3.20 11.13 -5.35
CA LYS A 187 -3.18 10.03 -6.33
C LYS A 187 -1.78 9.43 -6.47
N LEU A 188 -0.73 10.25 -6.48
CA LEU A 188 0.66 9.79 -6.51
C LEU A 188 0.97 8.92 -5.27
N ILE A 189 0.57 9.33 -4.07
CA ILE A 189 0.78 8.54 -2.85
C ILE A 189 -0.02 7.24 -2.89
N VAL A 190 -1.28 7.30 -3.30
CA VAL A 190 -2.21 6.15 -3.30
C VAL A 190 -1.90 5.17 -4.42
N SER A 191 -1.22 5.57 -5.50
CA SER A 191 -0.88 4.72 -6.65
C SER A 191 -0.10 3.44 -6.27
N ARG A 192 0.62 3.46 -5.12
CA ARG A 192 1.25 2.25 -4.55
C ARG A 192 0.28 1.09 -4.32
N GLN A 193 -1.00 1.37 -4.20
CA GLN A 193 -2.04 0.34 -4.03
C GLN A 193 -2.23 -0.52 -5.30
N ASN A 194 -1.89 0.00 -6.48
CA ASN A 194 -2.00 -0.73 -7.73
C ASN A 194 -0.92 -1.80 -7.93
N ILE A 195 0.10 -1.85 -7.04
CA ILE A 195 1.19 -2.82 -7.07
C ILE A 195 1.36 -3.47 -5.69
N ALA A 196 0.30 -4.08 -5.20
CA ALA A 196 0.26 -4.57 -3.81
C ALA A 196 1.28 -5.69 -3.51
N ARG A 197 1.60 -6.52 -4.49
CA ARG A 197 2.55 -7.64 -4.40
C ARG A 197 3.48 -7.63 -5.60
N PRO A 198 4.41 -6.66 -5.72
CA PRO A 198 5.26 -6.50 -6.88
C PRO A 198 6.35 -7.58 -6.94
N PHE A 199 6.66 -7.97 -8.18
CA PHE A 199 7.81 -8.81 -8.52
C PHE A 199 8.71 -8.06 -9.50
N ALA A 200 10.00 -8.05 -9.24
CA ALA A 200 10.99 -7.46 -10.12
C ALA A 200 12.26 -8.31 -10.21
N ALA A 201 12.96 -8.17 -11.32
CA ALA A 201 14.32 -8.65 -11.55
C ALA A 201 15.30 -7.47 -11.54
N PRO A 202 16.60 -7.71 -11.30
CA PRO A 202 17.61 -6.64 -11.27
C PRO A 202 17.75 -5.95 -12.63
N PRO A 203 18.31 -4.73 -12.69
CA PRO A 203 18.65 -4.09 -13.97
C PRO A 203 19.74 -4.88 -14.71
N GLY A 204 19.70 -4.82 -16.06
CA GLY A 204 20.70 -5.47 -16.90
C GLY A 204 20.47 -6.97 -17.17
N VAL A 205 19.34 -7.52 -16.77
CA VAL A 205 18.90 -8.85 -17.24
C VAL A 205 18.60 -8.78 -18.74
N PRO A 206 19.04 -9.76 -19.57
CA PRO A 206 18.73 -9.80 -21.00
C PRO A 206 17.23 -9.73 -21.28
N ALA A 207 16.86 -8.97 -22.31
CA ALA A 207 15.46 -8.69 -22.64
C ALA A 207 14.62 -9.96 -22.87
N GLU A 208 15.21 -10.99 -23.52
CA GLU A 208 14.54 -12.29 -23.73
C GLU A 208 14.23 -13.01 -22.41
N ARG A 209 15.09 -12.87 -21.39
CA ARG A 209 14.88 -13.45 -20.07
C ARG A 209 13.77 -12.70 -19.32
N VAL A 210 13.78 -11.37 -19.38
CA VAL A 210 12.70 -10.56 -18.81
C VAL A 210 11.36 -10.90 -19.47
N ALA A 211 11.34 -11.03 -20.79
CA ALA A 211 10.14 -11.44 -21.52
C ALA A 211 9.64 -12.84 -21.12
N ALA A 212 10.56 -13.80 -20.90
CA ALA A 212 10.21 -15.14 -20.42
C ALA A 212 9.62 -15.09 -19.00
N LEU A 213 10.22 -14.33 -18.08
CA LEU A 213 9.72 -14.16 -16.71
C LEU A 213 8.33 -13.50 -16.68
N ARG A 214 8.10 -12.48 -17.51
CA ARG A 214 6.79 -11.83 -17.65
C ARG A 214 5.72 -12.79 -18.15
N ARG A 215 6.04 -13.58 -19.20
CA ARG A 215 5.10 -14.59 -19.68
C ARG A 215 4.78 -15.63 -18.62
N ALA A 216 5.80 -16.17 -17.95
CA ALA A 216 5.60 -17.15 -16.87
C ALA A 216 4.74 -16.59 -15.74
N PHE A 217 4.93 -15.32 -15.37
CA PHE A 217 4.10 -14.63 -14.39
C PHE A 217 2.64 -14.52 -14.88
N ASP A 218 2.43 -14.00 -16.10
CA ASP A 218 1.10 -13.83 -16.68
C ASP A 218 0.36 -15.17 -16.86
N ASP A 219 1.07 -16.25 -17.20
CA ASP A 219 0.52 -17.60 -17.29
C ASP A 219 0.14 -18.13 -15.90
N THR A 220 0.99 -17.95 -14.89
CA THR A 220 0.69 -18.30 -13.49
C THR A 220 -0.56 -17.58 -12.98
N MET A 221 -0.75 -16.32 -13.31
CA MET A 221 -1.93 -15.55 -12.89
C MET A 221 -3.25 -16.04 -13.51
N ARG A 222 -3.18 -16.91 -14.52
CA ARG A 222 -4.33 -17.53 -15.19
C ARG A 222 -4.43 -19.03 -14.93
N ASP A 223 -3.43 -19.60 -14.27
CA ASP A 223 -3.37 -21.02 -13.98
C ASP A 223 -4.49 -21.42 -13.02
N PRO A 224 -5.35 -22.42 -13.39
CA PRO A 224 -6.48 -22.80 -12.56
C PRO A 224 -6.09 -23.37 -11.20
N ASP A 225 -4.96 -24.08 -11.11
CA ASP A 225 -4.51 -24.69 -9.86
C ASP A 225 -4.00 -23.61 -8.91
N PHE A 226 -3.22 -22.63 -9.43
CA PHE A 226 -2.81 -21.46 -8.66
C PHE A 226 -4.01 -20.64 -8.15
N LEU A 227 -5.00 -20.39 -9.00
CA LEU A 227 -6.19 -19.64 -8.62
C LEU A 227 -7.03 -20.36 -7.58
N ALA A 228 -7.15 -21.71 -7.69
CA ALA A 228 -7.86 -22.52 -6.70
C ALA A 228 -7.16 -22.51 -5.34
N GLU A 229 -5.82 -22.61 -5.31
CA GLU A 229 -5.04 -22.52 -4.07
C GLU A 229 -5.12 -21.13 -3.45
N ALA A 230 -5.00 -20.06 -4.25
CA ALA A 230 -5.16 -18.68 -3.79
C ALA A 230 -6.55 -18.46 -3.15
N ALA A 231 -7.61 -18.98 -3.78
CA ALA A 231 -8.97 -18.88 -3.24
C ALA A 231 -9.13 -19.62 -1.91
N GLN A 232 -8.52 -20.82 -1.75
CA GLN A 232 -8.51 -21.56 -0.48
C GLN A 232 -7.83 -20.77 0.65
N LEU A 233 -6.79 -20.02 0.31
CA LEU A 233 -6.05 -19.18 1.24
C LEU A 233 -6.70 -17.79 1.43
N ALA A 234 -7.86 -17.55 0.81
CA ALA A 234 -8.53 -16.26 0.77
C ALA A 234 -7.61 -15.10 0.29
N LEU A 235 -6.75 -15.42 -0.68
CA LEU A 235 -5.88 -14.45 -1.33
C LEU A 235 -6.55 -13.94 -2.59
N GLU A 236 -6.65 -12.62 -2.70
CA GLU A 236 -7.19 -11.98 -3.89
C GLU A 236 -6.13 -11.92 -4.99
N VAL A 237 -6.48 -12.40 -6.19
CA VAL A 237 -5.63 -12.34 -7.39
C VAL A 237 -6.26 -11.35 -8.36
N ARG A 238 -5.71 -10.14 -8.43
CA ARG A 238 -6.05 -9.08 -9.41
C ARG A 238 -4.75 -8.56 -10.02
N PRO A 239 -4.18 -9.29 -10.98
CA PRO A 239 -2.83 -9.06 -11.43
C PRO A 239 -2.68 -7.78 -12.26
N ALA A 240 -1.52 -7.15 -12.12
CA ALA A 240 -0.99 -6.20 -13.08
C ALA A 240 0.24 -6.82 -13.76
N SER A 241 0.28 -6.77 -15.09
CA SER A 241 1.44 -7.25 -15.86
C SER A 241 2.68 -6.39 -15.62
N GLY A 242 3.86 -6.91 -15.93
CA GLY A 242 5.11 -6.15 -15.82
C GLY A 242 5.11 -4.86 -16.65
N ALA A 243 4.41 -4.84 -17.79
CA ALA A 243 4.25 -3.63 -18.61
C ALA A 243 3.35 -2.59 -17.93
N GLN A 244 2.27 -3.01 -17.28
CA GLN A 244 1.40 -2.10 -16.51
C GLN A 244 2.10 -1.52 -15.29
N VAL A 245 2.88 -2.33 -14.56
CA VAL A 245 3.69 -1.85 -13.44
C VAL A 245 4.75 -0.86 -13.91
N GLN A 246 5.43 -1.14 -15.04
CA GLN A 246 6.41 -0.21 -15.63
C GLN A 246 5.75 1.12 -16.00
N ALA A 247 4.61 1.07 -16.72
CA ALA A 247 3.88 2.28 -17.11
C ALA A 247 3.44 3.13 -15.90
N LEU A 248 3.04 2.50 -14.80
CA LEU A 248 2.74 3.20 -13.56
C LEU A 248 3.98 3.93 -13.01
N PHE A 249 5.15 3.28 -13.02
CA PHE A 249 6.39 3.93 -12.58
C PHE A 249 6.84 5.06 -13.51
N ASP A 250 6.68 4.90 -14.82
CA ASP A 250 6.98 5.94 -15.79
C ASP A 250 6.07 7.17 -15.57
N GLU A 251 4.79 6.97 -15.33
CA GLU A 251 3.84 8.02 -14.98
C GLU A 251 4.22 8.74 -13.67
N ILE A 252 4.52 7.98 -12.63
CA ILE A 252 4.86 8.52 -11.30
C ILE A 252 6.16 9.33 -11.36
N THR A 253 7.18 8.83 -12.06
CA THR A 253 8.48 9.52 -12.19
C THR A 253 8.41 10.75 -13.10
N ALA A 254 7.43 10.82 -14.00
CA ALA A 254 7.14 11.98 -14.84
C ALA A 254 6.24 13.01 -14.14
N ALA A 255 5.82 12.77 -12.89
CA ALA A 255 4.96 13.69 -12.16
C ALA A 255 5.62 15.08 -12.01
N PRO A 256 4.86 16.18 -12.14
CA PRO A 256 5.38 17.53 -11.98
C PRO A 256 6.07 17.71 -10.62
N PRO A 257 7.21 18.44 -10.55
CA PRO A 257 7.95 18.63 -9.31
C PRO A 257 7.14 19.24 -8.16
N ASP A 258 6.18 20.10 -8.47
CA ASP A 258 5.28 20.70 -7.48
C ASP A 258 4.30 19.66 -6.88
N VAL A 259 3.84 18.71 -7.69
CA VAL A 259 3.00 17.58 -7.24
C VAL A 259 3.82 16.65 -6.33
N VAL A 260 5.05 16.33 -6.72
CA VAL A 260 5.97 15.51 -5.91
C VAL A 260 6.28 16.19 -4.57
N SER A 261 6.59 17.50 -4.60
CA SER A 261 6.84 18.27 -3.38
C SER A 261 5.63 18.30 -2.46
N MET A 262 4.43 18.47 -3.02
CA MET A 262 3.18 18.43 -2.25
C MET A 262 2.92 17.05 -1.65
N ALA A 263 3.17 15.98 -2.40
CA ALA A 263 3.06 14.62 -1.88
C ALA A 263 4.04 14.36 -0.72
N ALA A 264 5.29 14.83 -0.86
CA ALA A 264 6.29 14.76 0.20
C ALA A 264 5.89 15.54 1.46
N GLU A 265 5.23 16.71 1.30
CA GLU A 265 4.68 17.47 2.42
C GLU A 265 3.52 16.75 3.10
N MET A 266 2.62 16.12 2.33
CA MET A 266 1.48 15.36 2.87
C MET A 266 1.89 14.19 3.75
N ILE A 267 3.02 13.55 3.47
CA ILE A 267 3.55 12.41 4.26
C ILE A 267 4.46 12.84 5.41
N ARG A 268 4.76 14.14 5.53
CA ARG A 268 5.64 14.63 6.59
C ARG A 268 4.95 14.53 7.94
N GLU A 269 5.60 13.87 8.88
CA GLU A 269 5.13 13.83 10.25
C GLU A 269 5.24 15.22 10.90
N THR A 270 4.10 15.84 11.15
CA THR A 270 4.04 17.06 11.96
C THR A 270 4.01 16.66 13.44
N ARG A 271 5.08 16.96 14.15
CA ARG A 271 5.19 16.75 15.61
C ARG A 271 4.19 17.60 16.40
#